data_b6e090ff557dcb62401b3705be0797bd
#
_entry.id   b6e090ff557dcb62401b3705be0797bd
#
_cell.length_a   1.000
_cell.length_b   1.000
_cell.length_c   1.000
_cell.angle_alpha   90.00
_cell.angle_beta   90.00
_cell.angle_gamma   90.00
#
_symmetry.space_group_name_H-M   'P 1'
#
loop_
_entity.id
_entity.type
_entity.pdbx_description
1 polymer ?
#
loop_
_entity_poly.entity_id
_entity_poly.type
_entity_poly.pdbx_seq_one_letter_code
_entity_poly.pdbx_strand_id
1 'polypeptide(L)'
;KIIENLPISWVETDIESAKKLGAVAVFTEKYGETVRVVSIGDFNVEFDGGTHANSTAELGMFKIVSEQGTGAGVRRIEAVTGKGAMYLFKQHDAWLNEAMAQVKAPQLSEVNDKIAALQAQLKDAERQVASLEQKLANQAADAAFNDVQTAGNFTLIATEMAVESMDALRATADNWKQSTPSDVL
;
A
#
# COMPACT_ATOMS: atom_id res chain seq x y z
N LYS A 1 -26.44 -13.72 5.65
CA LYS A 1 -27.84 -13.28 5.50
C LYS A 1 -28.31 -13.30 4.04
N ILE A 2 -27.49 -12.87 3.08
CA ILE A 2 -27.87 -12.89 1.64
C ILE A 2 -28.20 -14.30 1.17
N ILE A 3 -27.35 -15.28 1.47
CA ILE A 3 -27.55 -16.70 1.10
C ILE A 3 -28.74 -17.35 1.81
N GLU A 4 -29.10 -16.84 2.99
CA GLU A 4 -30.27 -17.31 3.76
C GLU A 4 -31.60 -16.94 3.11
N ASN A 5 -31.57 -16.02 2.15
CA ASN A 5 -32.75 -15.55 1.42
C ASN A 5 -33.90 -15.09 2.34
N LEU A 6 -33.57 -14.25 3.34
CA LEU A 6 -34.55 -13.75 4.28
C LEU A 6 -35.59 -12.85 3.59
N PRO A 7 -36.90 -12.99 3.90
CA PRO A 7 -37.89 -12.11 3.35
C PRO A 7 -37.76 -10.68 3.91
N ILE A 8 -38.01 -9.70 3.07
CA ILE A 8 -38.07 -8.29 3.45
C ILE A 8 -39.53 -7.85 3.36
N SER A 9 -40.06 -7.38 4.45
CA SER A 9 -41.44 -6.91 4.55
C SER A 9 -41.48 -5.53 5.21
N TRP A 10 -42.61 -4.83 5.02
CA TRP A 10 -42.80 -3.53 5.65
C TRP A 10 -44.26 -3.32 6.06
N VAL A 11 -44.43 -2.46 7.05
CA VAL A 11 -45.75 -2.05 7.54
C VAL A 11 -45.71 -0.56 7.89
N GLU A 12 -46.80 0.14 7.60
CA GLU A 12 -46.99 1.51 8.09
C GLU A 12 -47.82 1.47 9.37
N THR A 13 -47.36 2.14 10.43
CA THR A 13 -48.00 2.14 11.74
C THR A 13 -47.61 3.39 12.54
N ASP A 14 -48.22 3.61 13.68
CA ASP A 14 -47.83 4.65 14.62
C ASP A 14 -46.50 4.30 15.32
N ILE A 15 -45.81 5.33 15.85
CA ILE A 15 -44.51 5.18 16.49
C ILE A 15 -44.53 4.21 17.68
N GLU A 16 -45.60 4.21 18.46
CA GLU A 16 -45.70 3.35 19.65
C GLU A 16 -45.78 1.86 19.25
N SER A 17 -46.61 1.58 18.27
CA SER A 17 -46.74 0.24 17.70
C SER A 17 -45.46 -0.22 17.05
N ALA A 18 -44.75 0.67 16.31
CA ALA A 18 -43.45 0.39 15.73
C ALA A 18 -42.40 0.02 16.79
N LYS A 19 -42.34 0.74 17.90
CA LYS A 19 -41.46 0.43 19.03
C LYS A 19 -41.78 -0.94 19.66
N LYS A 20 -43.05 -1.31 19.75
CA LYS A 20 -43.46 -2.64 20.25
C LYS A 20 -43.00 -3.78 19.33
N LEU A 21 -42.85 -3.51 18.04
CA LEU A 21 -42.24 -4.45 17.08
C LEU A 21 -40.71 -4.57 17.22
N GLY A 22 -40.09 -3.81 18.12
CA GLY A 22 -38.66 -3.78 18.32
C GLY A 22 -37.90 -2.94 17.29
N ALA A 23 -38.61 -2.09 16.54
CA ALA A 23 -38.00 -1.28 15.49
C ALA A 23 -37.03 -0.23 16.07
N VAL A 24 -35.82 -0.17 15.51
CA VAL A 24 -34.81 0.82 15.87
C VAL A 24 -35.05 2.12 15.10
N ALA A 25 -35.17 3.22 15.83
CA ALA A 25 -35.28 4.57 15.27
C ALA A 25 -33.89 5.24 15.25
N VAL A 26 -33.31 5.43 14.07
CA VAL A 26 -32.01 6.04 13.92
C VAL A 26 -32.05 7.58 14.03
N PHE A 27 -33.18 8.20 13.65
CA PHE A 27 -33.35 9.66 13.61
C PHE A 27 -34.60 10.08 14.40
N THR A 28 -34.49 10.20 15.72
CA THR A 28 -35.62 10.42 16.64
C THR A 28 -36.39 11.73 16.43
N GLU A 29 -35.84 12.72 15.72
CA GLU A 29 -36.43 14.05 15.57
C GLU A 29 -37.18 14.29 14.25
N LYS A 30 -37.26 13.30 13.36
CA LYS A 30 -37.75 13.46 11.98
C LYS A 30 -38.98 12.64 11.62
N TYR A 31 -39.56 11.91 12.57
CA TYR A 31 -40.68 11.02 12.29
C TYR A 31 -42.03 11.71 12.48
N GLY A 32 -42.94 11.53 11.52
CA GLY A 32 -44.32 11.95 11.64
C GLY A 32 -45.16 11.01 12.55
N GLU A 33 -46.46 11.22 12.59
CA GLU A 33 -47.37 10.35 13.36
C GLU A 33 -47.39 8.90 12.86
N THR A 34 -47.19 8.71 11.54
CA THR A 34 -47.12 7.41 10.89
C THR A 34 -45.67 7.17 10.41
N VAL A 35 -45.16 6.00 10.69
CA VAL A 35 -43.81 5.54 10.32
C VAL A 35 -43.91 4.24 9.56
N ARG A 36 -42.94 4.04 8.65
CA ARG A 36 -42.77 2.78 7.96
C ARG A 36 -41.70 1.96 8.68
N VAL A 37 -42.07 0.75 9.05
CA VAL A 37 -41.18 -0.24 9.68
C VAL A 37 -40.84 -1.30 8.65
N VAL A 38 -39.55 -1.51 8.43
CA VAL A 38 -39.02 -2.54 7.55
C VAL A 38 -38.45 -3.66 8.39
N SER A 39 -38.81 -4.89 8.07
CA SER A 39 -38.31 -6.11 8.72
C SER A 39 -37.57 -6.99 7.72
N ILE A 40 -36.39 -7.47 8.11
CA ILE A 40 -35.56 -8.41 7.33
C ILE A 40 -35.53 -9.74 8.09
N GLY A 41 -36.53 -10.60 7.85
CA GLY A 41 -36.77 -11.79 8.67
C GLY A 41 -36.78 -11.41 10.15
N ASP A 42 -36.14 -12.24 10.98
CA ASP A 42 -35.92 -11.96 12.41
C ASP A 42 -34.57 -11.25 12.68
N PHE A 43 -33.89 -10.81 11.64
CA PHE A 43 -32.51 -10.29 11.74
C PHE A 43 -32.48 -8.80 12.07
N ASN A 44 -33.35 -8.01 11.44
CA ASN A 44 -33.38 -6.56 11.61
C ASN A 44 -34.76 -6.02 11.48
N VAL A 45 -35.14 -5.05 12.34
CA VAL A 45 -36.37 -4.29 12.30
C VAL A 45 -36.04 -2.83 12.54
N GLU A 46 -36.36 -1.95 11.58
CA GLU A 46 -35.98 -0.54 11.68
C GLU A 46 -36.98 0.39 11.01
N PHE A 47 -36.94 1.68 11.36
CA PHE A 47 -37.69 2.73 10.69
C PHE A 47 -36.97 3.10 9.41
N ASP A 48 -37.59 2.81 8.26
CA ASP A 48 -37.01 3.13 6.95
C ASP A 48 -38.10 3.44 5.92
N GLY A 49 -37.99 4.62 5.31
CA GLY A 49 -38.90 5.09 4.26
C GLY A 49 -38.47 4.74 2.83
N GLY A 50 -37.33 4.06 2.65
CA GLY A 50 -36.75 3.73 1.34
C GLY A 50 -37.48 2.63 0.59
N THR A 51 -37.10 2.39 -0.64
CA THR A 51 -37.48 1.21 -1.43
C THR A 51 -36.53 0.06 -1.15
N HIS A 52 -37.07 -1.14 -0.99
CA HIS A 52 -36.30 -2.33 -0.65
C HIS A 52 -36.52 -3.44 -1.65
N ALA A 53 -35.56 -4.37 -1.69
CA ALA A 53 -35.72 -5.67 -2.33
C ALA A 53 -36.81 -6.49 -1.61
N ASN A 54 -37.32 -7.55 -2.22
CA ASN A 54 -38.29 -8.44 -1.59
C ASN A 54 -37.61 -9.51 -0.72
N SER A 55 -36.34 -9.77 -0.95
CA SER A 55 -35.56 -10.70 -0.13
C SER A 55 -34.08 -10.33 -0.16
N THR A 56 -33.33 -10.80 0.84
CA THR A 56 -31.90 -10.56 0.92
C THR A 56 -31.11 -11.21 -0.22
N ALA A 57 -31.61 -12.28 -0.83
CA ALA A 57 -30.94 -12.94 -1.96
C ALA A 57 -30.88 -12.06 -3.22
N GLU A 58 -31.81 -11.11 -3.40
CA GLU A 58 -31.79 -10.18 -4.53
C GLU A 58 -30.55 -9.27 -4.55
N LEU A 59 -29.88 -9.06 -3.39
CA LEU A 59 -28.63 -8.32 -3.31
C LEU A 59 -27.48 -9.02 -4.06
N GLY A 60 -27.53 -10.35 -4.15
CA GLY A 60 -26.46 -11.15 -4.76
C GLY A 60 -25.12 -10.99 -4.05
N MET A 61 -24.04 -10.80 -4.83
CA MET A 61 -22.72 -10.54 -4.26
C MET A 61 -22.70 -9.20 -3.51
N PHE A 62 -21.99 -9.17 -2.39
CA PHE A 62 -21.77 -7.98 -1.58
C PHE A 62 -20.29 -7.79 -1.28
N LYS A 63 -19.78 -6.57 -1.41
CA LYS A 63 -18.40 -6.22 -1.06
C LYS A 63 -18.33 -4.83 -0.45
N ILE A 64 -17.75 -4.71 0.73
CA ILE A 64 -17.35 -3.42 1.29
C ILE A 64 -16.12 -2.93 0.49
N VAL A 65 -16.21 -1.72 -0.03
CA VAL A 65 -15.16 -1.09 -0.85
C VAL A 65 -14.29 -0.20 0.01
N SER A 66 -14.90 0.58 0.90
CA SER A 66 -14.17 1.47 1.80
C SER A 66 -14.87 1.64 3.14
N GLU A 67 -14.09 1.97 4.16
CA GLU A 67 -14.55 2.38 5.48
C GLU A 67 -13.65 3.51 5.97
N GLN A 68 -14.24 4.66 6.28
CA GLN A 68 -13.53 5.87 6.67
C GLN A 68 -14.19 6.55 7.86
N GLY A 69 -13.40 7.14 8.76
CA GLY A 69 -13.88 8.05 9.78
C GLY A 69 -14.18 9.42 9.16
N THR A 70 -15.40 9.94 9.36
CA THR A 70 -15.81 11.25 8.82
C THR A 70 -15.95 12.35 9.88
N GLY A 71 -15.70 12.02 11.15
CA GLY A 71 -15.79 12.94 12.28
C GLY A 71 -15.83 12.18 13.61
N ALA A 72 -16.01 12.87 14.72
CA ALA A 72 -16.03 12.29 16.06
C ALA A 72 -17.09 11.19 16.19
N GLY A 73 -16.65 9.93 16.13
CA GLY A 73 -17.50 8.75 16.30
C GLY A 73 -18.36 8.35 15.09
N VAL A 74 -18.26 9.06 13.95
CA VAL A 74 -19.01 8.74 12.73
C VAL A 74 -18.11 8.04 11.72
N ARG A 75 -18.58 6.90 11.19
CA ARG A 75 -17.90 6.12 10.15
C ARG A 75 -18.75 6.06 8.89
N ARG A 76 -18.11 6.24 7.75
CA ARG A 76 -18.71 6.06 6.44
C ARG A 76 -18.24 4.74 5.86
N ILE A 77 -19.21 3.93 5.46
CA ILE A 77 -18.97 2.65 4.78
C ILE A 77 -19.51 2.78 3.36
N GLU A 78 -18.71 2.39 2.38
CA GLU A 78 -19.12 2.25 0.99
C GLU A 78 -19.10 0.77 0.61
N ALA A 79 -20.16 0.30 0.00
CA ALA A 79 -20.29 -1.08 -0.42
C ALA A 79 -20.95 -1.16 -1.80
N VAL A 80 -20.70 -2.24 -2.51
CA VAL A 80 -21.32 -2.56 -3.79
C VAL A 80 -21.99 -3.92 -3.72
N THR A 81 -23.11 -4.07 -4.46
CA THR A 81 -23.87 -5.30 -4.52
C THR A 81 -24.10 -5.75 -5.97
N GLY A 82 -24.60 -6.97 -6.16
CA GLY A 82 -25.04 -7.50 -7.44
C GLY A 82 -24.02 -7.35 -8.56
N LYS A 83 -24.42 -6.72 -9.65
CA LYS A 83 -23.56 -6.51 -10.82
C LYS A 83 -22.32 -5.65 -10.53
N GLY A 84 -22.44 -4.64 -9.61
CA GLY A 84 -21.34 -3.80 -9.21
C GLY A 84 -20.25 -4.60 -8.49
N ALA A 85 -20.65 -5.47 -7.56
CA ALA A 85 -19.72 -6.36 -6.88
C ALA A 85 -19.06 -7.35 -7.84
N MET A 86 -19.82 -7.95 -8.75
CA MET A 86 -19.30 -8.86 -9.79
C MET A 86 -18.25 -8.16 -10.68
N TYR A 87 -18.52 -6.91 -11.08
CA TYR A 87 -17.57 -6.13 -11.87
C TYR A 87 -16.27 -5.87 -11.10
N LEU A 88 -16.38 -5.48 -9.83
CA LEU A 88 -15.22 -5.26 -8.97
C LEU A 88 -14.37 -6.52 -8.81
N PHE A 89 -14.98 -7.68 -8.59
CA PHE A 89 -14.25 -8.95 -8.52
C PHE A 89 -13.51 -9.26 -9.81
N LYS A 90 -14.15 -9.05 -10.97
CA LYS A 90 -13.47 -9.24 -12.27
C LYS A 90 -12.28 -8.30 -12.47
N GLN A 91 -12.40 -7.05 -12.01
CA GLN A 91 -11.27 -6.12 -12.04
C GLN A 91 -10.12 -6.58 -11.15
N HIS A 92 -10.42 -7.04 -9.93
CA HIS A 92 -9.40 -7.57 -9.02
C HIS A 92 -8.68 -8.78 -9.63
N ASP A 93 -9.42 -9.71 -10.24
CA ASP A 93 -8.84 -10.86 -10.93
C ASP A 93 -7.91 -10.43 -12.07
N ALA A 94 -8.31 -9.41 -12.84
CA ALA A 94 -7.48 -8.88 -13.93
C ALA A 94 -6.17 -8.27 -13.38
N TRP A 95 -6.23 -7.46 -12.33
CA TRP A 95 -5.05 -6.87 -11.69
C TRP A 95 -4.13 -7.92 -11.06
N LEU A 96 -4.70 -8.95 -10.46
CA LEU A 96 -3.91 -10.06 -9.90
C LEU A 96 -3.20 -10.85 -11.00
N ASN A 97 -3.87 -11.12 -12.11
CA ASN A 97 -3.27 -11.79 -13.27
C ASN A 97 -2.16 -10.94 -13.91
N GLU A 98 -2.35 -9.63 -13.98
CA GLU A 98 -1.31 -8.70 -14.44
C GLU A 98 -0.10 -8.71 -13.49
N ALA A 99 -0.32 -8.64 -12.19
CA ALA A 99 0.74 -8.72 -11.19
C ALA A 99 1.52 -10.04 -11.30
N MET A 100 0.82 -11.18 -11.45
CA MET A 100 1.43 -12.48 -11.70
C MET A 100 2.35 -12.47 -12.92
N ALA A 101 1.87 -11.88 -14.02
CA ALA A 101 2.66 -11.78 -15.26
C ALA A 101 3.92 -10.93 -15.08
N GLN A 102 3.81 -9.78 -14.39
CA GLN A 102 4.94 -8.87 -14.14
C GLN A 102 6.04 -9.55 -13.31
N VAL A 103 5.68 -10.27 -12.25
CA VAL A 103 6.65 -10.97 -11.40
C VAL A 103 7.01 -12.38 -11.91
N LYS A 104 6.43 -12.79 -13.04
CA LYS A 104 6.62 -14.12 -13.64
C LYS A 104 6.28 -15.26 -12.66
N ALA A 105 5.21 -15.09 -11.87
CA ALA A 105 4.71 -16.13 -10.98
C ALA A 105 3.82 -17.11 -11.76
N PRO A 106 4.03 -18.43 -11.65
CA PRO A 106 3.19 -19.43 -12.33
C PRO A 106 1.79 -19.55 -11.72
N GLN A 107 1.64 -19.17 -10.45
CA GLN A 107 0.36 -19.19 -9.71
C GLN A 107 0.29 -18.01 -8.74
N LEU A 108 -0.96 -17.63 -8.40
CA LEU A 108 -1.22 -16.50 -7.50
C LEU A 108 -0.59 -16.67 -6.11
N SER A 109 -0.55 -17.88 -5.59
CA SER A 109 0.07 -18.20 -4.31
C SER A 109 1.58 -17.89 -4.25
N GLU A 110 2.25 -17.85 -5.38
CA GLU A 110 3.70 -17.60 -5.48
C GLU A 110 4.07 -16.13 -5.72
N VAL A 111 3.09 -15.26 -5.93
CA VAL A 111 3.34 -13.83 -6.23
C VAL A 111 4.15 -13.17 -5.12
N ASN A 112 3.79 -13.39 -3.86
CA ASN A 112 4.49 -12.78 -2.72
C ASN A 112 5.94 -13.28 -2.62
N ASP A 113 6.18 -14.56 -2.84
CA ASP A 113 7.52 -15.14 -2.81
C ASP A 113 8.39 -14.59 -3.95
N LYS A 114 7.82 -14.41 -5.14
CA LYS A 114 8.50 -13.77 -6.26
C LYS A 114 8.84 -12.30 -5.99
N ILE A 115 7.92 -11.55 -5.40
CA ILE A 115 8.18 -10.16 -4.99
C ILE A 115 9.30 -10.11 -3.95
N ALA A 116 9.27 -10.95 -2.92
CA ALA A 116 10.31 -11.02 -1.90
C ALA A 116 11.69 -11.36 -2.52
N ALA A 117 11.73 -12.31 -3.44
CA ALA A 117 12.94 -12.68 -4.16
C ALA A 117 13.49 -11.52 -5.00
N LEU A 118 12.63 -10.79 -5.73
CA LEU A 118 13.03 -9.62 -6.52
C LEU A 118 13.56 -8.49 -5.64
N GLN A 119 12.94 -8.24 -4.49
CA GLN A 119 13.43 -7.25 -3.52
C GLN A 119 14.81 -7.62 -2.96
N ALA A 120 15.04 -8.89 -2.66
CA ALA A 120 16.34 -9.38 -2.21
C ALA A 120 17.40 -9.21 -3.30
N GLN A 121 17.09 -9.58 -4.55
CA GLN A 121 17.99 -9.40 -5.70
C GLN A 121 18.32 -7.93 -5.95
N LEU A 122 17.34 -7.03 -5.85
CA LEU A 122 17.56 -5.59 -5.98
C LEU A 122 18.55 -5.10 -4.91
N LYS A 123 18.32 -5.45 -3.65
CA LYS A 123 19.21 -5.06 -2.54
C LYS A 123 20.63 -5.60 -2.71
N ASP A 124 20.79 -6.82 -3.22
CA ASP A 124 22.10 -7.38 -3.49
C ASP A 124 22.79 -6.70 -4.69
N ALA A 125 22.03 -6.35 -5.74
CA ALA A 125 22.54 -5.59 -6.86
C ALA A 125 23.01 -4.19 -6.44
N GLU A 126 22.25 -3.47 -5.63
CA GLU A 126 22.62 -2.17 -5.06
C GLU A 126 23.92 -2.25 -4.26
N ARG A 127 24.09 -3.30 -3.44
CA ARG A 127 25.33 -3.53 -2.70
C ARG A 127 26.52 -3.81 -3.62
N GLN A 128 26.31 -4.57 -4.68
CA GLN A 128 27.36 -4.85 -5.67
C GLN A 128 27.77 -3.58 -6.41
N VAL A 129 26.80 -2.75 -6.81
CA VAL A 129 27.08 -1.46 -7.46
C VAL A 129 27.92 -0.59 -6.52
N ALA A 130 27.50 -0.37 -5.27
CA ALA A 130 28.26 0.41 -4.31
C ALA A 130 29.69 -0.14 -4.09
N SER A 131 29.85 -1.47 -4.03
CA SER A 131 31.16 -2.09 -3.91
C SER A 131 32.05 -1.88 -5.14
N LEU A 132 31.46 -1.93 -6.34
CA LEU A 132 32.18 -1.69 -7.59
C LEU A 132 32.58 -0.22 -7.73
N GLU A 133 31.72 0.71 -7.40
CA GLU A 133 32.01 2.14 -7.37
C GLU A 133 33.16 2.46 -6.42
N GLN A 134 33.12 1.86 -5.20
CA GLN A 134 34.22 2.02 -4.25
C GLN A 134 35.57 1.45 -4.81
N LYS A 135 35.53 0.30 -5.47
CA LYS A 135 36.75 -0.27 -6.10
C LYS A 135 37.28 0.61 -7.23
N LEU A 136 36.39 1.14 -8.07
CA LEU A 136 36.77 2.06 -9.14
C LEU A 136 37.35 3.34 -8.58
N ALA A 137 36.77 3.91 -7.53
CA ALA A 137 37.32 5.09 -6.86
C ALA A 137 38.72 4.82 -6.28
N ASN A 138 38.92 3.65 -5.64
CA ASN A 138 40.23 3.28 -5.11
C ASN A 138 41.25 3.08 -6.23
N GLN A 139 40.90 2.41 -7.33
CA GLN A 139 41.78 2.24 -8.49
C GLN A 139 42.16 3.58 -9.14
N ALA A 140 41.18 4.48 -9.27
CA ALA A 140 41.43 5.83 -9.79
C ALA A 140 42.38 6.61 -8.87
N ALA A 141 42.20 6.47 -7.55
CA ALA A 141 43.12 7.06 -6.56
C ALA A 141 44.53 6.51 -6.67
N ASP A 142 44.68 5.18 -6.71
CA ASP A 142 46.00 4.54 -6.84
C ASP A 142 46.69 4.96 -8.12
N ALA A 143 45.98 5.05 -9.25
CA ALA A 143 46.56 5.52 -10.53
C ALA A 143 47.00 6.99 -10.44
N ALA A 144 46.16 7.84 -9.82
CA ALA A 144 46.46 9.26 -9.65
C ALA A 144 47.69 9.51 -8.74
N PHE A 145 47.87 8.69 -7.70
CA PHE A 145 49.00 8.81 -6.77
C PHE A 145 50.32 8.21 -7.31
N ASN A 146 50.27 7.45 -8.39
CA ASN A 146 51.48 6.96 -9.06
C ASN A 146 52.13 8.01 -9.99
N ASP A 147 51.43 9.11 -10.30
CA ASP A 147 52.00 10.20 -11.10
C ASP A 147 52.77 11.20 -10.20
N VAL A 148 53.98 10.81 -9.85
CA VAL A 148 54.83 11.53 -8.94
C VAL A 148 55.75 12.49 -9.72
N GLN A 149 55.64 13.79 -9.43
CA GLN A 149 56.52 14.82 -9.98
C GLN A 149 57.60 15.21 -8.98
N THR A 150 58.85 15.37 -9.45
CA THR A 150 59.97 15.78 -8.62
C THR A 150 60.36 17.20 -8.95
N ALA A 151 60.39 18.09 -7.95
CA ALA A 151 60.82 19.45 -8.07
C ALA A 151 61.95 19.71 -7.06
N GLY A 152 63.19 19.64 -7.48
CA GLY A 152 64.35 19.73 -6.62
C GLY A 152 64.42 18.55 -5.63
N ASN A 153 64.46 18.84 -4.34
CA ASN A 153 64.46 17.84 -3.26
C ASN A 153 63.06 17.43 -2.78
N PHE A 154 62.00 17.94 -3.42
CA PHE A 154 60.61 17.69 -3.03
C PHE A 154 59.94 16.78 -4.04
N THR A 155 59.07 15.93 -3.53
CA THR A 155 58.19 15.09 -4.32
C THR A 155 56.76 15.66 -4.20
N LEU A 156 56.13 15.92 -5.33
CA LEU A 156 54.80 16.50 -5.42
C LEU A 156 53.91 15.54 -6.20
N ILE A 157 52.73 15.33 -5.69
CA ILE A 157 51.63 14.70 -6.40
C ILE A 157 50.56 15.76 -6.64
N ALA A 158 50.28 16.06 -7.90
CA ALA A 158 49.21 16.96 -8.31
C ALA A 158 48.35 16.23 -9.34
N THR A 159 47.12 15.92 -8.97
CA THR A 159 46.22 15.14 -9.82
C THR A 159 44.80 15.66 -9.76
N GLU A 160 44.08 15.51 -10.85
CA GLU A 160 42.65 15.76 -10.93
C GLU A 160 41.90 14.46 -10.72
N MET A 161 40.98 14.44 -9.78
CA MET A 161 40.18 13.27 -9.45
C MET A 161 38.69 13.55 -9.66
N ALA A 162 38.04 12.71 -10.45
CA ALA A 162 36.57 12.72 -10.54
C ALA A 162 36.00 12.01 -9.32
N VAL A 163 35.47 12.76 -8.35
CA VAL A 163 34.85 12.24 -7.14
C VAL A 163 33.42 12.78 -6.99
N GLU A 164 32.54 11.96 -6.51
CA GLU A 164 31.12 12.34 -6.36
C GLU A 164 30.87 13.32 -5.20
N SER A 165 31.76 13.35 -4.20
CA SER A 165 31.62 14.22 -3.04
C SER A 165 32.94 14.60 -2.40
N MET A 166 32.94 15.71 -1.65
CA MET A 166 34.10 16.14 -0.85
C MET A 166 34.49 15.16 0.25
N ASP A 167 33.53 14.39 0.76
CA ASP A 167 33.81 13.39 1.79
C ASP A 167 34.49 12.16 1.20
N ALA A 168 34.13 11.77 -0.03
CA ALA A 168 34.85 10.72 -0.79
C ALA A 168 36.29 11.14 -1.08
N LEU A 169 36.51 12.42 -1.45
CA LEU A 169 37.85 12.96 -1.67
C LEU A 169 38.71 12.92 -0.41
N ARG A 170 38.15 13.33 0.73
CA ARG A 170 38.85 13.27 2.03
C ARG A 170 39.21 11.84 2.41
N ALA A 171 38.25 10.91 2.31
CA ALA A 171 38.52 9.50 2.62
C ALA A 171 39.62 8.91 1.75
N THR A 172 39.69 9.28 0.48
CA THR A 172 40.75 8.87 -0.44
C THR A 172 42.12 9.42 -0.02
N ALA A 173 42.19 10.70 0.33
CA ALA A 173 43.42 11.35 0.79
C ALA A 173 43.91 10.75 2.13
N ASP A 174 43.01 10.47 3.05
CA ASP A 174 43.33 9.86 4.34
C ASP A 174 43.83 8.43 4.19
N ASN A 175 43.21 7.63 3.30
CA ASN A 175 43.70 6.28 2.99
C ASN A 175 45.08 6.28 2.37
N TRP A 176 45.35 7.19 1.44
CA TRP A 176 46.66 7.34 0.86
C TRP A 176 47.72 7.73 1.91
N LYS A 177 47.42 8.69 2.76
CA LYS A 177 48.29 9.14 3.84
C LYS A 177 48.65 8.01 4.82
N GLN A 178 47.72 7.08 5.09
CA GLN A 178 47.96 5.92 5.95
C GLN A 178 48.83 4.85 5.28
N SER A 179 48.72 4.70 3.96
CA SER A 179 49.45 3.68 3.19
C SER A 179 50.83 4.10 2.74
N THR A 180 51.14 5.40 2.78
CA THR A 180 52.43 5.93 2.30
C THR A 180 53.25 6.42 3.51
N PRO A 181 54.33 5.72 3.87
CA PRO A 181 55.23 6.18 4.91
C PRO A 181 56.06 7.34 4.38
N SER A 182 55.67 8.56 4.62
CA SER A 182 56.36 9.74 4.17
C SER A 182 56.21 10.92 5.12
N ASP A 183 57.23 11.71 5.26
CA ASP A 183 57.22 13.03 5.92
C ASP A 183 56.49 14.06 5.04
N VAL A 184 55.25 13.79 4.68
CA VAL A 184 54.40 14.70 3.91
C VAL A 184 53.69 15.64 4.84
N LEU A 185 53.95 16.89 4.64
CA LEU A 185 53.20 18.03 5.22
C LEU A 185 51.90 18.26 4.48
#